data_88aa15d769badfb369357c58de45afee
#
_entry.id   88aa15d769badfb369357c58de45afee
#
_cell.length_a   1.000
_cell.length_b   1.000
_cell.length_c   1.000
_cell.angle_alpha   90.00
_cell.angle_beta   90.00
_cell.angle_gamma   90.00
#
_symmetry.space_group_name_H-M   'P 1'
#
loop_
_entity.id
_entity.type
_entity.pdbx_description
1 polymer ?
#
loop_
_entity_poly.entity_id
_entity_poly.type
_entity_poly.pdbx_seq_one_letter_code
_entity_poly.pdbx_strand_id
1 'polypeptide(L)'
;FNLYPFQEKVLKLFQKHDYSIINKSRQLGISTLVSAYSLWLMLFNKDKNVLVIATKQDTAKNMVTKVRFAYQNLPTWLKIGTSEDNRLSLRLANGSQIKAVSAAGDAGRSEALSLLVFDEAAFIDNIEEIWLSAQSTLSTGGNAIILSTPNGVGNWFHKMWVDGESGTNGFNTIKLHWTVHPERNQEWRDEQTRILGVKGAAQECDCDFIGSGDNVIDPQLLMWYKETYIMDPVEKRGFDGNLWIWEHPNYN
;
A
#
# COMPACT_ATOMS: atom_id res chain seq x y z
N PHE A 1 15.53 -2.85 -17.54
CA PHE A 1 14.90 -2.87 -16.21
C PHE A 1 14.64 -4.32 -15.83
N ASN A 2 15.39 -4.80 -14.88
CA ASN A 2 15.20 -6.15 -14.34
C ASN A 2 14.44 -6.06 -13.03
N LEU A 3 13.39 -6.85 -12.88
CA LEU A 3 12.62 -6.92 -11.64
C LEU A 3 13.37 -7.78 -10.62
N TYR A 4 13.31 -7.37 -9.36
CA TYR A 4 13.66 -8.25 -8.26
C TYR A 4 12.60 -9.35 -8.09
N PRO A 5 12.95 -10.55 -7.57
CA PRO A 5 11.98 -11.64 -7.40
C PRO A 5 10.72 -11.28 -6.61
N PHE A 6 10.85 -10.42 -5.58
CA PHE A 6 9.70 -9.94 -4.82
C PHE A 6 8.79 -9.02 -5.64
N GLN A 7 9.36 -8.21 -6.55
CA GLN A 7 8.58 -7.34 -7.44
C GLN A 7 7.80 -8.16 -8.48
N GLU A 8 8.39 -9.22 -9.03
CA GLU A 8 7.69 -10.15 -9.92
C GLU A 8 6.50 -10.82 -9.22
N LYS A 9 6.70 -11.24 -7.95
CA LYS A 9 5.62 -11.80 -7.13
C LYS A 9 4.49 -10.80 -6.93
N VAL A 10 4.81 -9.55 -6.59
CA VAL A 10 3.82 -8.47 -6.41
C VAL A 10 3.06 -8.22 -7.71
N LEU A 11 3.73 -8.16 -8.86
CA LEU A 11 3.09 -7.95 -10.15
C LEU A 11 2.09 -9.06 -10.49
N LYS A 12 2.42 -10.32 -10.21
CA LYS A 12 1.49 -11.46 -10.36
C LYS A 12 0.27 -11.34 -9.44
N LEU A 13 0.44 -10.79 -8.23
CA LEU A 13 -0.66 -10.58 -7.30
C LEU A 13 -1.61 -9.46 -7.80
N PHE A 14 -1.11 -8.39 -8.43
CA PHE A 14 -1.94 -7.36 -9.06
C PHE A 14 -2.81 -7.89 -10.19
N GLN A 15 -2.35 -8.92 -10.89
CA GLN A 15 -3.10 -9.57 -11.96
C GLN A 15 -4.14 -10.56 -11.43
N LYS A 16 -3.94 -11.08 -10.21
CA LYS A 16 -4.80 -12.11 -9.61
C LYS A 16 -5.90 -11.53 -8.74
N HIS A 17 -5.66 -10.39 -8.11
CA HIS A 17 -6.56 -9.79 -7.12
C HIS A 17 -6.96 -8.38 -7.52
N ASP A 18 -8.26 -8.09 -7.45
CA ASP A 18 -8.79 -6.78 -7.80
C ASP A 18 -8.37 -5.70 -6.79
N TYR A 19 -8.28 -6.05 -5.52
CA TYR A 19 -7.87 -5.14 -4.46
C TYR A 19 -6.60 -5.62 -3.77
N SER A 20 -5.59 -4.77 -3.71
CA SER A 20 -4.32 -5.07 -3.05
C SER A 20 -3.92 -3.94 -2.09
N ILE A 21 -3.55 -4.31 -0.87
CA ILE A 21 -2.99 -3.40 0.13
C ILE A 21 -1.57 -3.81 0.48
N ILE A 22 -0.62 -2.87 0.39
CA ILE A 22 0.81 -3.12 0.50
C ILE A 22 1.40 -2.33 1.66
N ASN A 23 1.78 -3.03 2.72
CA ASN A 23 2.62 -2.50 3.79
C ASN A 23 4.07 -2.77 3.43
N LYS A 24 4.82 -1.73 3.14
CA LYS A 24 6.16 -1.84 2.54
C LYS A 24 7.23 -1.09 3.30
N SER A 25 8.43 -1.61 3.29
CA SER A 25 9.65 -0.84 3.57
C SER A 25 9.87 0.21 2.47
N ARG A 26 10.51 1.31 2.85
CA ARG A 26 10.87 2.37 1.93
C ARG A 26 11.85 1.90 0.86
N GLN A 27 11.83 2.56 -0.32
CA GLN A 27 12.77 2.35 -1.43
C GLN A 27 12.85 0.91 -1.98
N LEU A 28 11.76 0.15 -1.94
CA LEU A 28 11.66 -1.17 -2.60
C LEU A 28 11.25 -1.09 -4.08
N GLY A 29 11.12 0.12 -4.63
CA GLY A 29 10.75 0.33 -6.03
C GLY A 29 9.28 0.05 -6.37
N ILE A 30 8.41 -0.13 -5.37
CA ILE A 30 7.00 -0.51 -5.59
C ILE A 30 6.21 0.57 -6.29
N SER A 31 6.38 1.87 -5.97
CA SER A 31 5.72 2.96 -6.72
C SER A 31 6.15 2.98 -8.19
N THR A 32 7.40 2.58 -8.49
CA THR A 32 7.89 2.42 -9.88
C THR A 32 7.24 1.21 -10.55
N LEU A 33 7.09 0.09 -9.83
CA LEU A 33 6.41 -1.11 -10.32
C LEU A 33 4.93 -0.81 -10.65
N VAL A 34 4.22 -0.10 -9.76
CA VAL A 34 2.82 0.31 -9.98
C VAL A 34 2.71 1.27 -11.16
N SER A 35 3.68 2.17 -11.35
CA SER A 35 3.74 3.05 -12.53
C SER A 35 3.93 2.25 -13.82
N ALA A 36 4.79 1.24 -13.83
CA ALA A 36 4.98 0.36 -14.98
C ALA A 36 3.74 -0.50 -15.27
N TYR A 37 3.08 -1.01 -14.23
CA TYR A 37 1.82 -1.74 -14.34
C TYR A 37 0.69 -0.85 -14.90
N SER A 38 0.60 0.39 -14.44
CA SER A 38 -0.35 1.38 -14.97
C SER A 38 -0.13 1.66 -16.45
N LEU A 39 1.14 1.82 -16.87
CA LEU A 39 1.47 1.99 -18.27
C LEU A 39 1.11 0.77 -19.11
N TRP A 40 1.42 -0.44 -18.60
CA TRP A 40 1.03 -1.69 -19.26
C TRP A 40 -0.49 -1.78 -19.45
N LEU A 41 -1.26 -1.48 -18.40
CA LEU A 41 -2.72 -1.47 -18.47
C LEU A 41 -3.24 -0.51 -19.55
N MET A 42 -2.65 0.68 -19.65
CA MET A 42 -3.03 1.71 -20.62
C MET A 42 -2.63 1.34 -22.05
N LEU A 43 -1.50 0.69 -22.26
CA LEU A 43 -0.99 0.35 -23.60
C LEU A 43 -1.76 -0.82 -24.22
N PHE A 44 -2.04 -1.86 -23.43
CA PHE A 44 -2.60 -3.11 -23.95
C PHE A 44 -4.13 -3.19 -23.85
N ASN A 45 -4.78 -2.12 -23.32
CA ASN A 45 -6.23 -2.03 -23.26
C ASN A 45 -6.70 -0.64 -23.74
N LYS A 46 -7.95 -0.55 -24.16
CA LYS A 46 -8.60 0.71 -24.56
C LYS A 46 -9.38 1.30 -23.38
N ASP A 47 -9.49 2.62 -23.37
CA ASP A 47 -10.38 3.37 -22.47
C ASP A 47 -10.15 3.07 -20.98
N LYS A 48 -8.87 2.84 -20.57
CA LYS A 48 -8.51 2.60 -19.18
C LYS A 48 -8.22 3.91 -18.46
N ASN A 49 -8.93 4.13 -17.35
CA ASN A 49 -8.75 5.28 -16.49
C ASN A 49 -7.98 4.88 -15.23
N VAL A 50 -6.79 5.42 -15.07
CA VAL A 50 -5.95 5.25 -13.88
C VAL A 50 -5.94 6.55 -13.08
N LEU A 51 -6.34 6.48 -11.81
CA LEU A 51 -6.30 7.60 -10.88
C LEU A 51 -5.26 7.34 -9.80
N VAL A 52 -4.33 8.29 -9.63
CA VAL A 52 -3.32 8.27 -8.57
C VAL A 52 -3.63 9.36 -7.55
N ILE A 53 -3.76 8.96 -6.31
CA ILE A 53 -4.01 9.85 -5.17
C ILE A 53 -2.86 9.70 -4.17
N ALA A 54 -2.31 10.82 -3.72
CA ALA A 54 -1.27 10.87 -2.69
C ALA A 54 -1.49 12.07 -1.75
N THR A 55 -0.77 12.09 -0.63
CA THR A 55 -0.84 13.18 0.38
C THR A 55 -0.66 14.56 -0.23
N LYS A 56 0.29 14.69 -1.15
CA LYS A 56 0.64 15.94 -1.83
C LYS A 56 0.58 15.74 -3.34
N GLN A 57 0.17 16.82 -4.03
CA GLN A 57 0.12 16.81 -5.49
C GLN A 57 1.47 16.46 -6.13
N ASP A 58 2.59 16.90 -5.55
CA ASP A 58 3.92 16.56 -6.06
C ASP A 58 4.26 15.08 -5.95
N THR A 59 3.80 14.41 -4.90
CA THR A 59 3.97 12.95 -4.75
C THR A 59 3.17 12.21 -5.83
N ALA A 60 1.89 12.56 -6.02
CA ALA A 60 1.06 11.96 -7.05
C ALA A 60 1.62 12.24 -8.47
N LYS A 61 2.09 13.45 -8.73
CA LYS A 61 2.74 13.87 -9.99
C LYS A 61 4.01 13.05 -10.29
N ASN A 62 4.79 12.69 -9.26
CA ASN A 62 5.98 11.87 -9.46
C ASN A 62 5.64 10.50 -10.05
N MET A 63 4.48 9.92 -9.73
CA MET A 63 4.03 8.66 -10.32
C MET A 63 3.71 8.83 -11.81
N VAL A 64 2.98 9.89 -12.20
CA VAL A 64 2.75 10.21 -13.61
C VAL A 64 4.06 10.47 -14.37
N THR A 65 5.03 11.13 -13.72
CA THR A 65 6.38 11.35 -14.30
C THR A 65 7.10 10.03 -14.57
N LYS A 66 6.99 9.03 -13.67
CA LYS A 66 7.57 7.70 -13.89
C LYS A 66 6.88 6.97 -15.05
N VAL A 67 5.55 7.06 -15.13
CA VAL A 67 4.80 6.51 -16.27
C VAL A 67 5.24 7.15 -17.58
N ARG A 68 5.36 8.48 -17.62
CA ARG A 68 5.83 9.22 -18.79
C ARG A 68 7.25 8.84 -19.19
N PHE A 69 8.16 8.76 -18.22
CA PHE A 69 9.54 8.31 -18.46
C PHE A 69 9.58 6.90 -19.07
N ALA A 70 8.82 5.96 -18.50
CA ALA A 70 8.73 4.62 -19.04
C ALA A 70 8.15 4.63 -20.47
N TYR A 71 7.08 5.38 -20.73
CA TYR A 71 6.47 5.54 -22.05
C TYR A 71 7.46 6.11 -23.06
N GLN A 72 8.22 7.17 -22.73
CA GLN A 72 9.20 7.79 -23.60
C GLN A 72 10.32 6.84 -24.02
N ASN A 73 10.68 5.89 -23.15
CA ASN A 73 11.73 4.89 -23.40
C ASN A 73 11.22 3.59 -24.06
N LEU A 74 9.94 3.51 -24.41
CA LEU A 74 9.43 2.38 -25.18
C LEU A 74 9.97 2.39 -26.61
N PRO A 75 10.17 1.22 -27.24
CA PRO A 75 10.47 1.16 -28.66
C PRO A 75 9.30 1.73 -29.48
N THR A 76 9.62 2.34 -30.62
CA THR A 76 8.66 3.09 -31.46
C THR A 76 7.44 2.24 -31.85
N TRP A 77 7.65 0.96 -32.13
CA TRP A 77 6.57 0.05 -32.54
C TRP A 77 5.55 -0.26 -31.42
N LEU A 78 5.89 0.01 -30.16
CA LEU A 78 5.00 -0.18 -29.01
C LEU A 78 4.33 1.13 -28.57
N LYS A 79 4.79 2.29 -29.07
CA LYS A 79 4.23 3.60 -28.71
C LYS A 79 2.90 3.83 -29.38
N ILE A 80 1.89 4.11 -28.57
CA ILE A 80 0.61 4.67 -29.02
C ILE A 80 0.72 6.19 -28.92
N GLY A 81 0.23 6.94 -29.90
CA GLY A 81 0.24 8.40 -29.86
C GLY A 81 -0.40 8.96 -28.57
N THR A 82 0.04 10.14 -28.15
CA THR A 82 -0.53 10.85 -27.00
C THR A 82 -1.51 11.91 -27.47
N SER A 83 -2.67 12.02 -26.81
CA SER A 83 -3.64 13.11 -27.02
C SER A 83 -3.54 14.20 -25.96
N GLU A 84 -2.99 13.88 -24.78
CA GLU A 84 -2.71 14.81 -23.71
C GLU A 84 -1.42 14.38 -22.99
N ASP A 85 -0.51 15.31 -22.78
CA ASP A 85 0.72 15.10 -22.02
C ASP A 85 1.05 16.37 -21.22
N ASN A 86 0.67 16.37 -19.95
CA ASN A 86 0.96 17.45 -19.02
C ASN A 86 1.50 16.90 -17.68
N ARG A 87 1.84 17.79 -16.77
CA ARG A 87 2.49 17.40 -15.50
C ARG A 87 1.67 16.45 -14.62
N LEU A 88 0.34 16.49 -14.73
CA LEU A 88 -0.60 15.76 -13.87
C LEU A 88 -1.32 14.65 -14.60
N SER A 89 -1.24 14.61 -15.93
CA SER A 89 -1.93 13.60 -16.72
C SER A 89 -1.15 13.20 -17.97
N LEU A 90 -1.38 11.98 -18.39
CA LEU A 90 -0.96 11.43 -19.68
C LEU A 90 -2.15 10.66 -20.27
N ARG A 91 -2.58 11.05 -21.48
CA ARG A 91 -3.63 10.37 -22.22
C ARG A 91 -3.11 9.84 -23.54
N LEU A 92 -3.37 8.58 -23.80
CA LEU A 92 -3.00 7.90 -25.04
C LEU A 92 -4.14 8.00 -26.08
N ALA A 93 -3.79 7.90 -27.36
CA ALA A 93 -4.76 7.96 -28.46
C ALA A 93 -5.76 6.82 -28.48
N ASN A 94 -5.54 5.73 -27.70
CA ASN A 94 -6.50 4.64 -27.51
C ASN A 94 -7.55 4.94 -26.43
N GLY A 95 -7.65 6.18 -25.93
CA GLY A 95 -8.58 6.61 -24.90
C GLY A 95 -8.11 6.40 -23.46
N SER A 96 -7.06 5.59 -23.25
CA SER A 96 -6.54 5.31 -21.89
C SER A 96 -5.79 6.51 -21.31
N GLN A 97 -5.96 6.75 -20.01
CA GLN A 97 -5.33 7.90 -19.32
C GLN A 97 -4.89 7.55 -17.91
N ILE A 98 -3.89 8.28 -17.43
CA ILE A 98 -3.52 8.36 -16.01
C ILE A 98 -3.60 9.81 -15.56
N LYS A 99 -4.19 10.03 -14.40
CA LYS A 99 -4.28 11.36 -13.76
C LYS A 99 -3.76 11.26 -12.32
N ALA A 100 -3.06 12.32 -11.90
CA ALA A 100 -2.61 12.50 -10.52
C ALA A 100 -3.40 13.62 -9.87
N VAL A 101 -3.93 13.34 -8.67
CA VAL A 101 -4.64 14.32 -7.84
C VAL A 101 -4.08 14.30 -6.42
N SER A 102 -4.13 15.44 -5.73
CA SER A 102 -3.89 15.48 -4.29
C SER A 102 -5.12 14.98 -3.55
N ALA A 103 -4.92 14.52 -2.33
CA ALA A 103 -5.99 14.11 -1.43
C ALA A 103 -6.77 15.32 -0.86
N ALA A 104 -7.20 16.24 -1.72
CA ALA A 104 -7.97 17.43 -1.35
C ALA A 104 -9.29 17.47 -2.15
N GLY A 105 -10.37 17.83 -1.50
CA GLY A 105 -11.68 18.04 -2.12
C GLY A 105 -12.27 16.77 -2.76
N ASP A 106 -12.75 16.89 -3.99
CA ASP A 106 -13.48 15.84 -4.72
C ASP A 106 -12.58 14.76 -5.38
N ALA A 107 -11.42 14.45 -4.77
CA ALA A 107 -10.40 13.55 -5.36
C ALA A 107 -10.93 12.16 -5.76
N GLY A 108 -11.97 11.66 -5.11
CA GLY A 108 -12.59 10.36 -5.41
C GLY A 108 -13.73 10.41 -6.41
N ARG A 109 -14.23 11.60 -6.78
CA ARG A 109 -15.35 11.76 -7.71
C ARG A 109 -14.81 11.91 -9.12
N SER A 110 -14.69 10.81 -9.83
CA SER A 110 -14.15 10.77 -11.19
C SER A 110 -15.04 9.95 -12.11
N GLU A 111 -14.68 9.92 -13.38
CA GLU A 111 -15.19 8.95 -14.35
C GLU A 111 -14.96 7.51 -13.86
N ALA A 112 -15.65 6.52 -14.42
CA ALA A 112 -15.43 5.12 -14.10
C ALA A 112 -13.91 4.77 -14.10
N LEU A 113 -13.42 4.26 -12.98
CA LEU A 113 -12.00 3.95 -12.79
C LEU A 113 -11.72 2.49 -13.15
N SER A 114 -10.65 2.28 -13.91
CA SER A 114 -10.09 0.95 -14.15
C SER A 114 -9.04 0.57 -13.12
N LEU A 115 -8.31 1.56 -12.59
CA LEU A 115 -7.32 1.38 -11.52
C LEU A 115 -7.27 2.63 -10.64
N LEU A 116 -7.44 2.43 -9.35
CA LEU A 116 -7.19 3.43 -8.32
C LEU A 116 -5.88 3.11 -7.60
N VAL A 117 -5.01 4.09 -7.46
CA VAL A 117 -3.75 3.96 -6.72
C VAL A 117 -3.70 4.99 -5.61
N PHE A 118 -3.57 4.53 -4.36
CA PHE A 118 -3.19 5.37 -3.24
C PHE A 118 -1.70 5.17 -2.93
N ASP A 119 -0.89 6.23 -3.08
CA ASP A 119 0.51 6.21 -2.65
C ASP A 119 0.66 6.96 -1.32
N GLU A 120 1.40 6.38 -0.39
CA GLU A 120 1.57 6.85 0.98
C GLU A 120 0.23 6.96 1.76
N ALA A 121 -0.63 5.96 1.60
CA ALA A 121 -2.01 5.94 2.09
C ALA A 121 -2.14 6.19 3.61
N ALA A 122 -1.20 5.71 4.43
CA ALA A 122 -1.21 5.91 5.89
C ALA A 122 -1.05 7.37 6.33
N PHE A 123 -0.68 8.27 5.40
CA PHE A 123 -0.43 9.70 5.64
C PHE A 123 -1.48 10.61 5.01
N ILE A 124 -2.55 10.06 4.45
CA ILE A 124 -3.65 10.82 3.87
C ILE A 124 -4.72 11.02 4.95
N ASP A 125 -4.95 12.27 5.36
CA ASP A 125 -5.84 12.60 6.48
C ASP A 125 -7.31 12.22 6.24
N ASN A 126 -7.83 12.45 5.04
CA ASN A 126 -9.24 12.23 4.67
C ASN A 126 -9.45 11.02 3.75
N ILE A 127 -8.57 10.02 3.84
CA ILE A 127 -8.57 8.87 2.92
C ILE A 127 -9.87 8.07 2.97
N GLU A 128 -10.54 7.99 4.11
CA GLU A 128 -11.79 7.25 4.27
C GLU A 128 -12.92 7.84 3.40
N GLU A 129 -13.07 9.16 3.39
CA GLU A 129 -14.04 9.86 2.55
C GLU A 129 -13.73 9.68 1.06
N ILE A 130 -12.43 9.80 0.71
CA ILE A 130 -11.97 9.61 -0.66
C ILE A 130 -12.21 8.16 -1.11
N TRP A 131 -11.92 7.18 -0.26
CA TRP A 131 -12.16 5.77 -0.55
C TRP A 131 -13.64 5.49 -0.78
N LEU A 132 -14.53 5.95 0.10
CA LEU A 132 -15.99 5.78 -0.06
C LEU A 132 -16.49 6.40 -1.36
N SER A 133 -15.99 7.58 -1.71
CA SER A 133 -16.32 8.26 -2.96
C SER A 133 -15.81 7.49 -4.18
N ALA A 134 -14.58 7.00 -4.14
CA ALA A 134 -13.95 6.28 -5.24
C ALA A 134 -14.50 4.85 -5.41
N GLN A 135 -14.96 4.21 -4.35
CA GLN A 135 -15.50 2.85 -4.37
C GLN A 135 -16.70 2.74 -5.31
N SER A 136 -17.55 3.77 -5.37
CA SER A 136 -18.67 3.79 -6.33
C SER A 136 -18.21 3.77 -7.78
N THR A 137 -17.05 4.36 -8.10
CA THR A 137 -16.49 4.41 -9.46
C THR A 137 -15.73 3.13 -9.82
N LEU A 138 -15.29 2.35 -8.81
CA LEU A 138 -14.66 1.03 -8.98
C LEU A 138 -15.69 -0.10 -9.12
N SER A 139 -16.94 0.11 -8.70
CA SER A 139 -18.00 -0.92 -8.68
C SER A 139 -18.33 -1.53 -10.06
N THR A 140 -17.85 -0.90 -11.14
CA THR A 140 -17.99 -1.39 -12.51
C THR A 140 -16.87 -2.35 -12.96
N GLY A 141 -16.06 -2.87 -12.02
CA GLY A 141 -14.97 -3.81 -12.29
C GLY A 141 -13.58 -3.17 -12.33
N GLY A 142 -13.38 -2.07 -11.60
CA GLY A 142 -12.07 -1.46 -11.42
C GLY A 142 -11.26 -2.09 -10.29
N ASN A 143 -9.94 -1.94 -10.34
CA ASN A 143 -8.99 -2.46 -9.37
C ASN A 143 -8.47 -1.34 -8.46
N ALA A 144 -8.02 -1.71 -7.24
CA ALA A 144 -7.36 -0.77 -6.34
C ALA A 144 -6.01 -1.30 -5.82
N ILE A 145 -5.01 -0.43 -5.82
CA ILE A 145 -3.69 -0.69 -5.23
C ILE A 145 -3.42 0.40 -4.20
N ILE A 146 -3.33 -0.01 -2.93
CA ILE A 146 -3.06 0.87 -1.80
C ILE A 146 -1.67 0.54 -1.28
N LEU A 147 -0.77 1.51 -1.24
CA LEU A 147 0.59 1.29 -0.75
C LEU A 147 1.02 2.36 0.23
N SER A 148 1.72 1.94 1.28
CA SER A 148 2.30 2.84 2.28
C SER A 148 3.38 2.16 3.10
N THR A 149 4.25 2.96 3.75
CA THR A 149 4.86 2.58 5.01
C THR A 149 3.83 2.75 6.13
N PRO A 150 3.95 2.05 7.28
CA PRO A 150 3.01 2.21 8.38
C PRO A 150 3.15 3.62 9.02
N ASN A 151 2.08 4.08 9.66
CA ASN A 151 2.05 5.34 10.41
C ASN A 151 1.23 5.17 11.69
N GLY A 152 1.69 4.30 12.59
CA GLY A 152 0.99 3.96 13.81
C GLY A 152 -0.25 3.07 13.61
N VAL A 153 -0.89 2.76 14.72
CA VAL A 153 -2.11 1.95 14.79
C VAL A 153 -3.36 2.83 14.75
N GLY A 154 -4.49 2.26 14.33
CA GLY A 154 -5.82 2.89 14.43
C GLY A 154 -6.19 3.82 13.28
N ASN A 155 -5.25 4.23 12.40
CA ASN A 155 -5.59 4.98 11.18
C ASN A 155 -6.29 4.06 10.14
N TRP A 156 -6.84 4.68 9.10
CA TRP A 156 -7.58 3.96 8.06
C TRP A 156 -6.73 2.87 7.38
N PHE A 157 -5.46 3.12 7.06
CA PHE A 157 -4.58 2.15 6.42
C PHE A 157 -4.35 0.92 7.31
N HIS A 158 -4.14 1.13 8.62
CA HIS A 158 -4.00 0.05 9.58
C HIS A 158 -5.28 -0.79 9.69
N LYS A 159 -6.48 -0.15 9.79
CA LYS A 159 -7.77 -0.85 9.82
C LYS A 159 -7.97 -1.70 8.57
N MET A 160 -7.76 -1.11 7.39
CA MET A 160 -7.88 -1.82 6.11
C MET A 160 -6.89 -3.00 6.00
N TRP A 161 -5.70 -2.85 6.58
CA TRP A 161 -4.70 -3.92 6.65
C TRP A 161 -5.19 -5.07 7.53
N VAL A 162 -5.63 -4.80 8.75
CA VAL A 162 -6.12 -5.83 9.70
C VAL A 162 -7.36 -6.56 9.14
N ASP A 163 -8.29 -5.81 8.55
CA ASP A 163 -9.47 -6.38 7.90
C ASP A 163 -9.11 -7.23 6.69
N GLY A 164 -8.06 -6.85 5.95
CA GLY A 164 -7.52 -7.65 4.86
C GLY A 164 -6.85 -8.95 5.32
N GLU A 165 -6.09 -8.92 6.42
CA GLU A 165 -5.49 -10.11 7.02
C GLU A 165 -6.54 -11.09 7.55
N SER A 166 -7.65 -10.57 8.08
CA SER A 166 -8.79 -11.38 8.52
C SER A 166 -9.71 -11.85 7.39
N GLY A 167 -9.51 -11.33 6.15
CA GLY A 167 -10.33 -11.66 4.99
C GLY A 167 -11.70 -11.00 4.95
N THR A 168 -11.95 -9.97 5.78
CA THR A 168 -13.27 -9.33 5.91
C THR A 168 -13.55 -8.25 4.87
N ASN A 169 -12.53 -7.63 4.27
CA ASN A 169 -12.69 -6.52 3.33
C ASN A 169 -12.32 -6.85 1.87
N GLY A 170 -11.95 -8.09 1.56
CA GLY A 170 -11.60 -8.53 0.21
C GLY A 170 -10.24 -8.04 -0.31
N PHE A 171 -9.45 -7.32 0.48
CA PHE A 171 -8.09 -6.93 0.09
C PHE A 171 -7.10 -8.07 0.24
N ASN A 172 -6.27 -8.26 -0.78
CA ASN A 172 -5.07 -9.08 -0.68
C ASN A 172 -3.96 -8.28 -0.01
N THR A 173 -3.51 -8.72 1.17
CA THR A 173 -2.45 -8.08 1.95
C THR A 173 -1.07 -8.51 1.49
N ILE A 174 -0.17 -7.55 1.28
CA ILE A 174 1.20 -7.79 0.84
C ILE A 174 2.16 -7.06 1.78
N LYS A 175 2.88 -7.80 2.61
CA LYS A 175 3.93 -7.24 3.48
C LYS A 175 5.28 -7.35 2.80
N LEU A 176 5.98 -6.23 2.63
CA LEU A 176 7.30 -6.14 2.02
C LEU A 176 8.29 -5.54 3.03
N HIS A 177 8.75 -6.36 3.94
CA HIS A 177 9.79 -6.03 4.91
C HIS A 177 11.12 -5.73 4.20
N TRP A 178 12.03 -4.97 4.83
CA TRP A 178 13.33 -4.62 4.22
C TRP A 178 14.16 -5.84 3.78
N THR A 179 14.01 -6.98 4.45
CA THR A 179 14.72 -8.23 4.16
C THR A 179 14.39 -8.85 2.80
N VAL A 180 13.32 -8.42 2.14
CA VAL A 180 13.02 -8.91 0.77
C VAL A 180 13.98 -8.37 -0.27
N HIS A 181 14.71 -7.28 0.05
CA HIS A 181 15.69 -6.69 -0.86
C HIS A 181 17.04 -7.41 -0.73
N PRO A 182 17.60 -7.97 -1.80
CA PRO A 182 18.80 -8.82 -1.73
C PRO A 182 20.07 -8.08 -1.27
N GLU A 183 20.11 -6.76 -1.40
CA GLU A 183 21.26 -5.94 -1.03
C GLU A 183 21.18 -5.37 0.38
N ARG A 184 20.12 -5.72 1.15
CA ARG A 184 19.94 -5.22 2.52
C ARG A 184 20.23 -6.32 3.52
N ASN A 185 21.09 -6.02 4.48
CA ASN A 185 21.48 -6.89 5.59
C ASN A 185 21.25 -6.21 6.94
N GLN A 186 21.62 -6.86 8.03
CA GLN A 186 21.44 -6.30 9.37
C GLN A 186 22.25 -5.02 9.57
N GLU A 187 23.46 -4.93 9.02
CA GLU A 187 24.29 -3.71 9.10
C GLU A 187 23.59 -2.52 8.45
N TRP A 188 22.96 -2.74 7.29
CA TRP A 188 22.13 -1.71 6.66
C TRP A 188 20.97 -1.30 7.56
N ARG A 189 20.30 -2.26 8.22
CA ARG A 189 19.17 -1.97 9.12
C ARG A 189 19.61 -1.20 10.37
N ASP A 190 20.75 -1.54 10.95
CA ASP A 190 21.34 -0.85 12.11
C ASP A 190 21.73 0.58 11.75
N GLU A 191 22.25 0.81 10.55
CA GLU A 191 22.53 2.14 10.02
C GLU A 191 21.25 2.97 9.90
N GLN A 192 20.14 2.38 9.41
CA GLN A 192 18.86 3.10 9.37
C GLN A 192 18.39 3.49 10.78
N THR A 193 18.62 2.67 11.80
CA THR A 193 18.32 3.04 13.19
C THR A 193 19.15 4.22 13.66
N ARG A 194 20.42 4.27 13.31
CA ARG A 194 21.31 5.41 13.66
C ARG A 194 20.88 6.71 13.00
N ILE A 195 20.43 6.64 11.75
CA ILE A 195 20.02 7.81 10.96
C ILE A 195 18.61 8.30 11.32
N LEU A 196 17.64 7.38 11.44
CA LEU A 196 16.21 7.69 11.57
C LEU A 196 15.69 7.62 13.01
N GLY A 197 16.49 7.07 13.93
CA GLY A 197 16.02 6.66 15.25
C GLY A 197 15.17 5.38 15.20
N VAL A 198 14.88 4.82 16.37
CA VAL A 198 14.13 3.54 16.49
C VAL A 198 12.76 3.62 15.83
N LYS A 199 11.98 4.67 16.16
CA LYS A 199 10.65 4.89 15.59
C LYS A 199 10.68 5.04 14.06
N GLY A 200 11.57 5.92 13.56
CA GLY A 200 11.69 6.13 12.13
C GLY A 200 12.11 4.87 11.37
N ALA A 201 13.00 4.07 11.96
CA ALA A 201 13.42 2.82 11.36
C ALA A 201 12.31 1.75 11.39
N ALA A 202 11.52 1.67 12.46
CA ALA A 202 10.33 0.81 12.52
C ALA A 202 9.31 1.15 11.42
N GLN A 203 9.06 2.45 11.22
CA GLN A 203 8.18 2.98 10.19
C GLN A 203 8.69 2.72 8.77
N GLU A 204 9.93 3.10 8.50
CA GLU A 204 10.47 3.15 7.13
C GLU A 204 11.06 1.81 6.66
N CYS A 205 11.37 0.90 7.60
CA CYS A 205 12.04 -0.36 7.27
C CYS A 205 11.20 -1.59 7.64
N ASP A 206 10.69 -1.67 8.88
CA ASP A 206 10.20 -2.93 9.45
C ASP A 206 8.74 -3.24 9.13
N CYS A 207 8.01 -2.32 8.49
CA CYS A 207 6.56 -2.46 8.28
C CYS A 207 5.81 -2.67 9.62
N ASP A 208 6.26 -2.01 10.68
CA ASP A 208 5.75 -2.16 12.04
C ASP A 208 4.80 -1.01 12.40
N PHE A 209 3.51 -1.32 12.54
CA PHE A 209 2.50 -0.35 12.91
C PHE A 209 2.66 0.17 14.34
N ILE A 210 3.04 -0.70 15.28
CA ILE A 210 3.18 -0.33 16.70
C ILE A 210 4.39 0.59 16.88
N GLY A 211 5.54 0.18 16.38
CA GLY A 211 6.79 0.93 16.51
C GLY A 211 6.81 2.25 15.73
N SER A 212 5.92 2.42 14.74
CA SER A 212 5.86 3.62 13.88
C SER A 212 4.96 4.75 14.41
N GLY A 213 4.13 4.48 15.44
CA GLY A 213 3.13 5.44 15.93
C GLY A 213 3.63 6.40 16.99
N ASP A 214 2.89 7.51 17.19
CA ASP A 214 2.96 8.35 18.38
C ASP A 214 2.08 7.73 19.47
N ASN A 215 2.59 6.66 20.09
CA ASN A 215 1.87 5.97 21.13
C ASN A 215 2.04 6.70 22.48
N VAL A 216 0.95 6.76 23.26
CA VAL A 216 0.99 7.29 24.63
C VAL A 216 1.90 6.43 25.53
N ILE A 217 2.02 5.15 25.20
CA ILE A 217 2.91 4.20 25.86
C ILE A 217 4.08 3.91 24.91
N ASP A 218 5.30 3.90 25.45
CA ASP A 218 6.49 3.57 24.66
C ASP A 218 6.32 2.26 23.88
N PRO A 219 6.55 2.25 22.57
CA PRO A 219 6.39 1.03 21.75
C PRO A 219 7.25 -0.14 22.21
N GLN A 220 8.44 0.12 22.76
CA GLN A 220 9.32 -0.93 23.30
C GLN A 220 8.70 -1.57 24.54
N LEU A 221 8.06 -0.78 25.39
CA LEU A 221 7.32 -1.26 26.54
C LEU A 221 6.10 -2.10 26.12
N LEU A 222 5.38 -1.67 25.09
CA LEU A 222 4.24 -2.44 24.52
C LEU A 222 4.72 -3.76 23.92
N MET A 223 5.82 -3.77 23.19
CA MET A 223 6.39 -5.00 22.63
C MET A 223 6.85 -5.95 23.74
N TRP A 224 7.59 -5.43 24.72
CA TRP A 224 8.01 -6.22 25.90
C TRP A 224 6.80 -6.80 26.64
N TYR A 225 5.75 -6.00 26.84
CA TYR A 225 4.52 -6.47 27.50
C TYR A 225 3.83 -7.56 26.68
N LYS A 226 3.76 -7.39 25.37
CA LYS A 226 3.19 -8.40 24.45
C LYS A 226 3.95 -9.70 24.49
N GLU A 227 5.28 -9.67 24.44
CA GLU A 227 6.12 -10.87 24.46
C GLU A 227 6.14 -11.55 25.83
N THR A 228 5.98 -10.79 26.91
CA THR A 228 6.09 -11.31 28.28
C THR A 228 4.75 -11.79 28.83
N TYR A 229 3.67 -11.09 28.52
CA TYR A 229 2.37 -11.29 29.20
C TYR A 229 1.21 -11.71 28.30
N ILE A 230 1.31 -11.53 26.98
CA ILE A 230 0.25 -11.99 26.09
C ILE A 230 0.56 -13.41 25.69
N MET A 231 -0.23 -14.33 26.24
CA MET A 231 -0.17 -15.76 25.93
C MET A 231 -1.52 -16.23 25.39
N ASP A 232 -1.50 -17.22 24.53
CA ASP A 232 -2.72 -17.89 24.14
C ASP A 232 -3.37 -18.57 25.35
N PRO A 233 -4.70 -18.60 25.43
CA PRO A 233 -5.38 -19.30 26.51
C PRO A 233 -5.07 -20.80 26.46
N VAL A 234 -4.86 -21.41 27.61
CA VAL A 234 -4.58 -22.84 27.74
C VAL A 234 -5.81 -23.65 27.26
N GLU A 235 -6.99 -23.07 27.42
CA GLU A 235 -8.24 -23.71 27.04
C GLU A 235 -9.31 -22.67 26.66
N LYS A 236 -10.16 -23.03 25.70
CA LYS A 236 -11.39 -22.28 25.35
C LYS A 236 -12.60 -23.16 25.58
N ARG A 237 -13.55 -22.70 26.40
CA ARG A 237 -14.80 -23.39 26.74
C ARG A 237 -16.04 -22.55 26.49
N GLY A 238 -17.19 -23.13 26.64
CA GLY A 238 -18.49 -22.48 26.51
C GLY A 238 -19.05 -22.53 25.09
N PHE A 239 -20.25 -22.00 24.93
CA PHE A 239 -20.89 -21.86 23.63
C PHE A 239 -20.05 -20.92 22.75
N ASP A 240 -19.69 -21.35 21.57
CA ASP A 240 -18.80 -20.66 20.63
C ASP A 240 -17.39 -20.33 21.16
N GLY A 241 -16.90 -21.04 22.21
CA GLY A 241 -15.55 -20.82 22.74
C GLY A 241 -15.35 -19.47 23.45
N ASN A 242 -16.40 -18.89 24.00
CA ASN A 242 -16.39 -17.53 24.58
C ASN A 242 -15.70 -17.45 25.95
N LEU A 243 -15.49 -18.60 26.64
CA LEU A 243 -14.74 -18.63 27.90
C LEU A 243 -13.28 -18.98 27.60
N TRP A 244 -12.40 -18.05 27.83
CA TRP A 244 -10.97 -18.24 27.65
C TRP A 244 -10.30 -18.42 29.01
N ILE A 245 -9.52 -19.49 29.18
CA ILE A 245 -8.87 -19.89 30.42
C ILE A 245 -7.35 -19.83 30.16
N TRP A 246 -6.66 -18.96 30.88
CA TRP A 246 -5.18 -18.85 30.83
C TRP A 246 -4.51 -19.64 31.93
N GLU A 247 -5.20 -19.83 33.06
CA GLU A 247 -4.73 -20.62 34.22
C GLU A 247 -5.91 -21.26 34.89
N HIS A 248 -5.79 -22.55 35.23
CA HIS A 248 -6.82 -23.24 36.00
C HIS A 248 -6.72 -22.86 37.49
N PRO A 249 -7.85 -22.63 38.18
CA PRO A 249 -7.81 -22.33 39.60
C PRO A 249 -7.13 -23.47 40.40
N ASN A 250 -6.14 -23.10 41.21
CA ASN A 250 -5.56 -24.03 42.15
C ASN A 250 -6.53 -24.17 43.35
N TYR A 251 -7.23 -25.26 43.40
CA TYR A 251 -7.99 -25.64 44.58
C TYR A 251 -7.06 -26.35 45.57
N ASN A 252 -6.39 -25.58 46.45
CA ASN A 252 -5.74 -26.06 47.64
C ASN A 252 -6.67 -25.91 48.84
#